data_1155fbe290ffe9ab4e52b14228c37dab
#
_entry.id   1155fbe290ffe9ab4e52b14228c37dab
#
_cell.length_a   1.000
_cell.length_b   1.000
_cell.length_c   1.000
_cell.angle_alpha   90.00
_cell.angle_beta   90.00
_cell.angle_gamma   90.00
#
_symmetry.space_group_name_H-M   'P 1'
#
loop_
_entity.id
_entity.type
_entity.pdbx_description
1 polymer ?
#
loop_
_entity_poly.entity_id
_entity_poly.type
_entity_poly.pdbx_seq_one_letter_code
_entity_poly.pdbx_strand_id
1 'polypeptide(L)' 'FPFSKDIIFEVDSIFKVDLKNFTKIYVFLDEKSMFALKKKFEKYIKNGGVVYSYVYNLPNTTGREIELSNGKKLFIYKQ' A
#
# COMPACT_ATOMS: atom_id res chain seq x y z
N PHE A 1 -9.85 14.80 -2.41
CA PHE A 1 -9.35 13.46 -2.13
C PHE A 1 -9.89 13.04 -0.78
N PRO A 2 -10.61 11.94 -0.68
CA PRO A 2 -11.23 11.57 0.59
C PRO A 2 -10.24 10.95 1.58
N PHE A 3 -9.10 11.56 1.73
CA PHE A 3 -8.06 11.06 2.62
C PHE A 3 -8.06 11.71 3.98
N SER A 4 -9.03 12.56 4.27
CA SER A 4 -9.06 13.30 5.53
C SER A 4 -9.05 12.41 6.76
N LYS A 5 -9.52 11.18 6.62
CA LYS A 5 -9.52 10.19 7.69
C LYS A 5 -8.51 9.08 7.48
N ASP A 6 -7.79 9.13 6.38
CA ASP A 6 -6.82 8.11 6.09
C ASP A 6 -5.56 8.39 6.87
N ILE A 7 -4.99 7.35 7.38
CA ILE A 7 -3.80 7.45 8.19
C ILE A 7 -2.60 7.23 7.29
N ILE A 8 -1.75 8.24 7.22
CA ILE A 8 -0.47 8.11 6.56
C ILE A 8 0.51 7.66 7.63
N PHE A 9 0.96 6.42 7.51
CA PHE A 9 1.91 5.88 8.46
C PHE A 9 3.32 6.29 8.08
N GLU A 10 4.10 6.66 9.07
CA GLU A 10 5.54 6.72 8.90
C GLU A 10 6.08 5.30 8.74
N VAL A 11 7.27 5.17 8.13
CA VAL A 11 7.84 3.86 7.82
C VAL A 11 7.88 2.95 9.04
N ASP A 12 8.34 3.48 10.17
CA ASP A 12 8.46 2.66 11.39
C ASP A 12 7.12 2.19 11.91
N SER A 13 6.09 3.02 11.78
CA SER A 13 4.74 2.69 12.26
C SER A 13 4.10 1.58 11.44
N ILE A 14 4.31 1.58 10.13
CA ILE A 14 3.69 0.59 9.25
C ILE A 14 4.18 -0.83 9.55
N PHE A 15 5.41 -0.97 10.08
CA PHE A 15 5.91 -2.28 10.48
C PHE A 15 5.25 -2.82 11.75
N LYS A 16 4.72 -1.94 12.59
CA LYS A 16 4.19 -2.30 13.92
C LYS A 16 2.68 -2.33 13.98
N VAL A 17 2.00 -1.60 13.11
CA VAL A 17 0.55 -1.45 13.19
C VAL A 17 -0.14 -2.72 12.70
N ASP A 18 -1.29 -3.01 13.33
CA ASP A 18 -2.16 -4.10 12.87
C ASP A 18 -3.08 -3.55 11.78
N LEU A 19 -2.83 -3.98 10.55
CA LEU A 19 -3.54 -3.48 9.38
C LEU A 19 -5.01 -3.90 9.33
N LYS A 20 -5.40 -4.95 10.05
CA LYS A 20 -6.78 -5.43 10.01
C LYS A 20 -7.80 -4.41 10.51
N ASN A 21 -7.33 -3.39 11.22
CA ASN A 21 -8.21 -2.32 11.70
C ASN A 21 -8.60 -1.31 10.61
N PHE A 22 -8.04 -1.46 9.42
CA PHE A 22 -8.26 -0.53 8.32
C PHE A 22 -8.80 -1.27 7.11
N THR A 23 -9.75 -0.66 6.40
CA THR A 23 -10.31 -1.26 5.19
C THR A 23 -9.41 -1.02 3.98
N LYS A 24 -8.65 0.06 4.01
CA LYS A 24 -7.70 0.40 2.96
C LYS A 24 -6.56 1.21 3.54
N ILE A 25 -5.40 1.11 2.92
CA ILE A 25 -4.22 1.88 3.31
C ILE A 25 -3.59 2.51 2.09
N TYR A 26 -2.97 3.66 2.30
CA TYR A 26 -2.21 4.38 1.28
C TYR A 26 -0.78 4.47 1.75
N VAL A 27 0.15 4.06 0.91
CA VAL A 27 1.55 4.06 1.28
C VAL A 27 2.39 4.77 0.23
N PHE A 28 3.42 5.45 0.69
CA PHE A 28 4.48 5.97 -0.15
C PHE A 28 5.79 5.56 0.52
N LEU A 29 6.23 4.37 0.16
CA LEU A 29 7.41 3.75 0.76
C LEU A 29 8.43 3.47 -0.34
N ASP A 30 9.69 3.41 0.05
CA ASP A 30 10.73 3.08 -0.90
C ASP A 30 10.68 1.59 -1.30
N GLU A 31 11.47 1.23 -2.29
CA GLU A 31 11.49 -0.12 -2.82
C GLU A 31 11.87 -1.14 -1.75
N LYS A 32 12.86 -0.80 -0.92
CA LYS A 32 13.33 -1.68 0.14
C LYS A 32 12.25 -1.94 1.18
N SER A 33 11.52 -0.91 1.57
CA SER A 33 10.43 -1.05 2.53
C SER A 33 9.27 -1.85 1.94
N MET A 34 8.94 -1.64 0.68
CA MET A 34 7.91 -2.43 0.00
C MET A 34 8.30 -3.91 -0.02
N PHE A 35 9.55 -4.22 -0.28
CA PHE A 35 10.05 -5.59 -0.24
C PHE A 35 9.90 -6.19 1.16
N ALA A 36 10.30 -5.44 2.17
CA ALA A 36 10.25 -5.91 3.56
C ALA A 36 8.81 -6.13 4.05
N LEU A 37 7.87 -5.34 3.55
CA LEU A 37 6.46 -5.42 3.97
C LEU A 37 5.61 -6.34 3.10
N LYS A 38 6.20 -6.97 2.11
CA LYS A 38 5.45 -7.78 1.14
C LYS A 38 4.53 -8.79 1.80
N LYS A 39 5.04 -9.59 2.73
CA LYS A 39 4.23 -10.63 3.38
C LYS A 39 3.10 -10.05 4.20
N LYS A 40 3.36 -8.95 4.88
CA LYS A 40 2.34 -8.27 5.67
C LYS A 40 1.22 -7.73 4.79
N PHE A 41 1.58 -7.09 3.68
CA PHE A 41 0.61 -6.56 2.74
C PHE A 41 -0.17 -7.68 2.03
N GLU A 42 0.50 -8.77 1.67
CA GLU A 42 -0.18 -9.91 1.04
C GLU A 42 -1.24 -10.50 1.96
N LYS A 43 -0.93 -10.67 3.22
CA LYS A 43 -1.89 -11.16 4.21
C LYS A 43 -3.06 -10.19 4.37
N TYR A 44 -2.77 -8.91 4.44
CA TYR A 44 -3.79 -7.87 4.55
C TYR A 44 -4.74 -7.90 3.35
N ILE A 45 -4.20 -8.00 2.14
CA ILE A 45 -4.97 -8.06 0.91
C ILE A 45 -5.82 -9.34 0.86
N LYS A 46 -5.24 -10.46 1.24
CA LYS A 46 -5.94 -11.74 1.27
C LYS A 46 -7.15 -11.70 2.20
N ASN A 47 -7.09 -10.91 3.24
CA ASN A 47 -8.17 -10.74 4.20
C ASN A 47 -9.13 -9.61 3.83
N GLY A 48 -9.07 -9.11 2.60
CA GLY A 48 -10.01 -8.13 2.07
C GLY A 48 -9.54 -6.68 2.12
N GLY A 49 -8.32 -6.43 2.59
CA GLY A 49 -7.77 -5.09 2.61
C GLY A 49 -7.34 -4.62 1.22
N VAL A 50 -7.22 -3.31 1.06
CA VAL A 50 -6.78 -2.71 -0.20
C VAL A 50 -5.55 -1.85 0.08
N VAL A 51 -4.52 -2.04 -0.74
CA VAL A 51 -3.28 -1.26 -0.64
C VAL A 51 -3.15 -0.37 -1.86
N TYR A 52 -3.00 0.92 -1.62
CA TYR A 52 -2.66 1.90 -2.65
C TYR A 52 -1.20 2.31 -2.45
N SER A 53 -0.34 1.97 -3.40
CA SER A 53 1.07 2.30 -3.31
C SER A 53 1.45 3.33 -4.36
N TYR A 54 1.95 4.47 -3.92
CA TYR A 54 2.38 5.55 -4.80
C TYR A 54 3.83 5.31 -5.21
N VAL A 55 4.07 5.28 -6.52
CA VAL A 55 5.38 5.16 -7.19
C VAL A 55 5.97 3.74 -7.15
N TYR A 56 5.98 3.08 -6.00
CA TYR A 56 6.67 1.79 -5.86
C TYR A 56 5.68 0.64 -5.82
N ASN A 57 5.97 -0.40 -6.60
CA ASN A 57 5.11 -1.57 -6.65
C ASN A 57 5.45 -2.56 -5.53
N LEU A 58 4.51 -3.43 -5.25
CA LEU A 58 4.74 -4.58 -4.37
C LEU A 58 5.42 -5.68 -5.20
N PRO A 59 6.60 -6.15 -4.80
CA PRO A 59 7.38 -7.09 -5.62
C PRO A 59 6.61 -8.37 -5.92
N ASN A 60 6.70 -8.82 -7.18
CA ASN A 60 6.11 -10.07 -7.65
C ASN A 60 4.61 -10.21 -7.33
N THR A 61 3.91 -9.11 -7.28
CA THR A 61 2.48 -9.08 -6.99
C THR A 61 1.76 -8.34 -8.10
N THR A 62 0.74 -8.98 -8.65
CA THR A 62 -0.05 -8.37 -9.70
C THR A 62 -1.08 -7.43 -9.10
N GLY A 63 -1.07 -6.20 -9.57
CA GLY A 63 -2.02 -5.19 -9.15
C GLY A 63 -2.44 -4.33 -10.32
N ARG A 64 -3.39 -3.43 -10.05
CA ARG A 64 -3.80 -2.45 -11.04
C ARG A 64 -2.81 -1.29 -11.02
N GLU A 65 -2.41 -0.84 -12.19
CA GLU A 65 -1.49 0.28 -12.34
C GLU A 65 -2.22 1.44 -12.98
N ILE A 66 -2.12 2.60 -12.36
CA ILE A 66 -2.72 3.83 -12.87
C ILE A 66 -1.62 4.87 -13.02
N GLU A 67 -1.53 5.46 -14.21
CA GLU A 67 -0.62 6.56 -14.44
C GLU A 67 -1.30 7.86 -14.05
N LEU A 68 -0.64 8.63 -13.20
CA LEU A 68 -1.15 9.91 -12.72
C LEU A 68 -0.72 11.05 -13.66
N SER A 69 -1.37 12.20 -13.51
CA SER A 69 -1.11 13.35 -14.37
C SER A 69 0.33 13.87 -14.28
N ASN A 70 1.02 13.59 -13.17
CA ASN A 70 2.42 13.97 -12.99
C ASN A 70 3.42 12.95 -13.56
N GLY A 71 2.94 11.91 -14.25
CA GLY A 71 3.76 10.85 -14.80
C GLY A 71 4.14 9.76 -13.82
N LYS A 72 3.77 9.91 -12.58
CA LYS A 72 4.01 8.87 -11.56
C LYS A 72 2.93 7.81 -11.63
N LYS A 73 3.18 6.66 -11.03
CA LYS A 73 2.24 5.54 -11.04
C LYS A 73 1.67 5.29 -9.67
N LEU A 74 0.41 4.89 -9.65
CA LEU A 74 -0.25 4.41 -8.45
C LEU A 74 -0.58 2.94 -8.66
N PHE A 75 -0.15 2.10 -7.73
CA PHE A 75 -0.41 0.67 -7.77
C PHE A 75 -1.50 0.33 -6.76
N ILE A 76 -2.49 -0.42 -7.20
CA ILE A 76 -3.64 -0.79 -6.37
C ILE A 76 -3.68 -2.31 -6.26
N TYR A 77 -3.62 -2.81 -5.03
CA TYR A 77 -3.65 -4.23 -4.74
C TYR A 77 -4.89 -4.57 -3.92
N LYS A 78 -5.68 -5.46 -4.42
CA LYS A 78 -6.87 -5.97 -3.73
C LYS A 78 -7.14 -7.39 -4.19
N GLN A 79 -7.92 -8.08 -3.41
CA GLN A 79 -8.36 -9.43 -3.73
C GLN A 79 -9.39 -9.44 -4.85
#